data_159e9f74ed0a8a854c4382acc52c4360
#
_entry.id   159e9f74ed0a8a854c4382acc52c4360
#
_cell.length_a   1.000
_cell.length_b   1.000
_cell.length_c   1.000
_cell.angle_alpha   90.00
_cell.angle_beta   90.00
_cell.angle_gamma   90.00
#
_symmetry.space_group_name_H-M   'P 1'
#
loop_
_entity.id
_entity.type
_entity.pdbx_description
1 polymer ?
#
loop_
_entity_poly.entity_id
_entity_poly.type
_entity_poly.pdbx_seq_one_letter_code
_entity_poly.pdbx_strand_id
1 'polypeptide(L)'
;MKSYSKAVRERIFYATGGKCFYCGCDLEIGSFQVDHLKPKADGGIDSFNRVPACGDCNRIKASKTIEEFRSTIESYVNNDVHARLIAKHMGLKRNYVEFYFERNNFNPV
;
A
#
# COMPACT_ATOMS: atom_id res chain seq x y z
N MET A 1 11.94 14.03 4.76
CA MET A 1 11.50 12.92 3.86
C MET A 1 12.70 12.24 3.27
N LYS A 2 12.73 10.92 3.34
CA LYS A 2 13.86 10.15 2.84
C LYS A 2 13.76 9.99 1.32
N SER A 3 14.83 10.35 0.61
CA SER A 3 14.91 10.16 -0.84
C SER A 3 15.60 8.83 -1.15
N TYR A 4 15.10 8.14 -2.17
CA TYR A 4 15.68 6.90 -2.64
C TYR A 4 16.33 7.11 -4.00
N SER A 5 17.42 6.39 -4.27
CA SER A 5 18.06 6.43 -5.57
C SER A 5 17.13 5.84 -6.63
N LYS A 6 17.43 6.16 -7.90
CA LYS A 6 16.68 5.60 -9.02
C LYS A 6 16.67 4.08 -9.00
N ALA A 7 17.83 3.46 -8.72
CA ALA A 7 17.93 2.00 -8.67
C ALA A 7 17.08 1.39 -7.58
N VAL A 8 17.05 2.02 -6.39
CA VAL A 8 16.21 1.54 -5.28
C VAL A 8 14.73 1.72 -5.60
N ARG A 9 14.35 2.87 -6.17
CA ARG A 9 12.96 3.11 -6.56
C ARG A 9 12.49 2.10 -7.62
N GLU A 10 13.34 1.79 -8.59
CA GLU A 10 13.01 0.79 -9.61
C GLU A 10 12.79 -0.59 -9.00
N ARG A 11 13.65 -0.98 -8.06
CA ARG A 11 13.53 -2.26 -7.38
C ARG A 11 12.22 -2.36 -6.60
N ILE A 12 11.84 -1.29 -5.91
CA ILE A 12 10.57 -1.23 -5.18
C ILE A 12 9.40 -1.31 -6.17
N PHE A 13 9.45 -0.54 -7.24
CA PHE A 13 8.41 -0.51 -8.26
C PHE A 13 8.17 -1.88 -8.88
N TYR A 14 9.24 -2.56 -9.28
CA TYR A 14 9.12 -3.85 -9.95
C TYR A 14 8.84 -5.02 -9.01
N ALA A 15 8.89 -4.81 -7.71
CA ALA A 15 8.55 -5.85 -6.73
C ALA A 15 7.09 -6.31 -6.88
N THR A 16 6.21 -5.43 -7.39
CA THR A 16 4.80 -5.75 -7.64
C THR A 16 4.44 -5.67 -9.12
N GLY A 17 5.44 -5.61 -10.00
CA GLY A 17 5.17 -5.42 -11.42
C GLY A 17 4.54 -4.08 -11.74
N GLY A 18 4.85 -3.04 -10.98
CA GLY A 18 4.31 -1.70 -11.22
C GLY A 18 2.91 -1.47 -10.67
N LYS A 19 2.49 -2.28 -9.70
CA LYS A 19 1.15 -2.17 -9.09
C LYS A 19 1.25 -1.68 -7.66
N CYS A 20 0.21 -0.97 -7.21
CA CYS A 20 0.11 -0.59 -5.80
C CYS A 20 0.07 -1.83 -4.92
N PHE A 21 0.91 -1.84 -3.90
CA PHE A 21 1.01 -2.97 -2.98
C PHE A 21 -0.33 -3.27 -2.30
N TYR A 22 -1.11 -2.24 -2.04
CA TYR A 22 -2.36 -2.35 -1.28
C TYR A 22 -3.58 -2.55 -2.16
N CYS A 23 -3.81 -1.70 -3.16
CA CYS A 23 -5.02 -1.77 -3.98
C CYS A 23 -4.83 -2.41 -5.35
N GLY A 24 -3.59 -2.56 -5.80
CA GLY A 24 -3.31 -3.20 -7.08
C GLY A 24 -3.49 -2.30 -8.31
N CYS A 25 -3.73 -1.01 -8.14
CA CYS A 25 -3.85 -0.11 -9.28
C CYS A 25 -2.48 0.08 -9.96
N ASP A 26 -2.50 0.48 -11.22
CA ASP A 26 -1.29 0.77 -11.96
C ASP A 26 -0.57 1.97 -11.38
N LEU A 27 0.76 1.85 -11.24
CA LEU A 27 1.62 2.94 -10.77
C LEU A 27 2.49 3.43 -11.91
N GLU A 28 2.97 4.67 -11.76
CA GLU A 28 3.97 5.24 -12.66
C GLU A 28 5.30 5.35 -11.95
N ILE A 29 6.37 4.91 -12.62
CA ILE A 29 7.69 4.81 -12.01
C ILE A 29 8.23 6.16 -11.55
N GLY A 30 7.82 7.25 -12.20
CA GLY A 30 8.28 8.60 -11.87
C GLY A 30 7.54 9.24 -10.69
N SER A 31 6.39 8.72 -10.29
CA SER A 31 5.53 9.42 -9.33
C SER A 31 4.92 8.56 -8.23
N PHE A 32 5.20 7.26 -8.22
CA PHE A 32 4.64 6.41 -7.16
C PHE A 32 5.23 6.75 -5.80
N GLN A 33 4.50 6.42 -4.75
CA GLN A 33 4.93 6.66 -3.37
C GLN A 33 5.62 5.42 -2.81
N VAL A 34 6.62 5.64 -1.96
CA VAL A 34 7.24 4.56 -1.19
C VAL A 34 6.67 4.61 0.21
N ASP A 35 6.02 3.54 0.63
CA ASP A 35 5.46 3.42 1.97
C ASP A 35 6.23 2.36 2.75
N HIS A 36 6.13 2.41 4.07
CA HIS A 36 6.65 1.37 4.95
C HIS A 36 5.48 0.51 5.42
N LEU A 37 5.54 -0.78 5.14
CA LEU A 37 4.46 -1.69 5.54
C LEU A 37 4.25 -1.65 7.04
N LYS A 38 5.34 -1.75 7.81
CA LYS A 38 5.30 -1.61 9.26
C LYS A 38 5.79 -0.20 9.62
N PRO A 39 4.97 0.63 10.28
CA PRO A 39 5.37 1.98 10.64
C PRO A 39 6.54 2.00 11.64
N LYS A 40 7.32 3.08 11.61
CA LYS A 40 8.42 3.27 12.58
C LYS A 40 7.92 3.25 14.02
N ALA A 41 6.73 3.80 14.27
CA ALA A 41 6.12 3.81 15.60
C ALA A 41 5.93 2.40 16.18
N ASP A 42 5.78 1.40 15.31
CA ASP A 42 5.62 0.00 15.69
C ASP A 42 6.91 -0.80 15.51
N GLY A 43 8.05 -0.13 15.47
CA GLY A 43 9.35 -0.78 15.35
C GLY A 43 9.76 -1.12 13.92
N GLY A 44 9.10 -0.56 12.92
CA GLY A 44 9.47 -0.76 11.52
C GLY A 44 10.79 -0.09 11.18
N ILE A 45 11.61 -0.77 10.37
CA ILE A 45 12.86 -0.24 9.83
C ILE A 45 12.68 -0.01 8.33
N ASP A 46 13.69 0.58 7.68
CA ASP A 46 13.60 0.86 6.24
C ASP A 46 13.79 -0.40 5.40
N SER A 47 14.84 -1.16 5.65
CA SER A 47 15.18 -2.36 4.86
C SER A 47 14.13 -3.44 4.99
N PHE A 48 13.78 -4.04 3.85
CA PHE A 48 12.77 -5.12 3.75
C PHE A 48 11.40 -4.70 4.27
N ASN A 49 11.11 -3.40 4.20
CA ASN A 49 9.86 -2.85 4.70
C ASN A 49 9.24 -1.82 3.73
N ARG A 50 9.90 -1.59 2.60
CA ARG A 50 9.47 -0.60 1.60
C ARG A 50 8.55 -1.25 0.59
N VAL A 51 7.45 -0.56 0.28
CA VAL A 51 6.46 -1.05 -0.68
C VAL A 51 6.04 0.10 -1.60
N PRO A 52 5.71 -0.21 -2.87
CA PRO A 52 5.18 0.81 -3.77
C PRO A 52 3.70 1.01 -3.49
N ALA A 53 3.28 2.26 -3.41
CA ALA A 53 1.88 2.60 -3.13
C ALA A 53 1.41 3.75 -4.00
N CYS A 54 0.10 3.76 -4.29
CA CYS A 54 -0.52 4.92 -4.91
C CYS A 54 -0.72 6.02 -3.87
N GLY A 55 -0.96 7.25 -4.35
CA GLY A 55 -1.15 8.38 -3.46
C GLY A 55 -2.31 8.21 -2.49
N ASP A 56 -3.41 7.62 -2.96
CA ASP A 56 -4.60 7.43 -2.12
C ASP A 56 -4.35 6.44 -0.99
N CYS A 57 -3.77 5.28 -1.30
CA CYS A 57 -3.45 4.28 -0.28
C CYS A 57 -2.43 4.82 0.73
N ASN A 58 -1.40 5.51 0.23
CA ASN A 58 -0.38 6.09 1.10
C ASN A 58 -0.97 7.12 2.06
N ARG A 59 -1.86 7.98 1.54
CA ARG A 59 -2.51 9.01 2.36
C ARG A 59 -3.43 8.41 3.42
N ILE A 60 -4.26 7.45 3.03
CA ILE A 60 -5.22 6.84 3.96
C ILE A 60 -4.51 5.98 5.00
N LYS A 61 -3.52 5.21 4.58
CA LYS A 61 -2.75 4.38 5.52
C LYS A 61 -1.95 5.25 6.49
N ALA A 62 -1.29 6.30 6.00
CA ALA A 62 -0.45 7.15 6.83
C ALA A 62 0.50 6.28 7.69
N SER A 63 0.52 6.46 9.00
CA SER A 63 1.37 5.68 9.93
C SER A 63 0.64 4.52 10.59
N LYS A 64 -0.44 4.03 9.98
CA LYS A 64 -1.19 2.90 10.51
C LYS A 64 -0.47 1.58 10.25
N THR A 65 -0.70 0.61 11.12
CA THR A 65 -0.34 -0.78 10.84
C THR A 65 -1.24 -1.31 9.73
N ILE A 66 -0.89 -2.46 9.16
CA ILE A 66 -1.71 -3.05 8.10
C ILE A 66 -3.12 -3.39 8.60
N GLU A 67 -3.26 -3.83 9.84
CA GLU A 67 -4.58 -4.16 10.40
C GLU A 67 -5.39 -2.90 10.72
N GLU A 68 -4.75 -1.84 11.15
CA GLU A 68 -5.42 -0.55 11.34
C GLU A 68 -5.88 0.03 10.01
N PHE A 69 -5.05 -0.09 8.97
CA PHE A 69 -5.42 0.33 7.62
C PHE A 69 -6.60 -0.50 7.09
N ARG A 70 -6.57 -1.80 7.29
CA ARG A 70 -7.67 -2.70 6.91
C ARG A 70 -8.97 -2.27 7.57
N SER A 71 -8.94 -2.03 8.88
CA SER A 71 -10.12 -1.57 9.62
C SER A 71 -10.64 -0.23 9.13
N THR A 72 -9.73 0.68 8.79
CA THR A 72 -10.10 1.99 8.23
C THR A 72 -10.83 1.85 6.90
N ILE A 73 -10.33 1.02 6.00
CA ILE A 73 -10.98 0.77 4.70
C ILE A 73 -12.36 0.14 4.91
N GLU A 74 -12.47 -0.83 5.78
CA GLU A 74 -13.74 -1.49 6.08
C GLU A 74 -14.78 -0.51 6.64
N SER A 75 -14.33 0.40 7.51
CA SER A 75 -15.21 1.42 8.08
C SER A 75 -15.69 2.43 7.03
N TYR A 76 -14.83 2.80 6.10
CA TYR A 76 -15.12 3.87 5.14
C TYR A 76 -15.76 3.38 3.85
N VAL A 77 -15.82 2.09 3.62
CA VAL A 77 -16.29 1.54 2.34
C VAL A 77 -17.70 2.02 1.97
N ASN A 78 -18.53 2.32 2.95
CA ASN A 78 -19.88 2.81 2.71
C ASN A 78 -20.03 4.32 2.84
N ASN A 79 -19.00 5.03 3.31
CA ASN A 79 -19.13 6.44 3.69
C ASN A 79 -18.16 7.37 2.95
N ASP A 80 -17.11 6.83 2.34
CA ASP A 80 -16.06 7.63 1.70
C ASP A 80 -15.87 7.17 0.25
N VAL A 81 -16.01 8.11 -0.69
CA VAL A 81 -15.86 7.81 -2.13
C VAL A 81 -14.45 7.28 -2.44
N HIS A 82 -13.42 7.88 -1.84
CA HIS A 82 -12.04 7.45 -2.07
C HIS A 82 -11.81 6.04 -1.54
N ALA A 83 -12.31 5.74 -0.35
CA ALA A 83 -12.20 4.40 0.21
C ALA A 83 -12.93 3.38 -0.65
N ARG A 84 -14.10 3.74 -1.21
CA ARG A 84 -14.82 2.87 -2.14
C ARG A 84 -14.04 2.61 -3.43
N LEU A 85 -13.36 3.64 -3.95
CA LEU A 85 -12.55 3.47 -5.15
C LEU A 85 -11.39 2.51 -4.89
N ILE A 86 -10.74 2.65 -3.75
CA ILE A 86 -9.68 1.73 -3.33
C ILE A 86 -10.27 0.32 -3.15
N ALA A 87 -11.40 0.20 -2.49
CA ALA A 87 -12.04 -1.08 -2.22
C ALA A 87 -12.46 -1.81 -3.51
N LYS A 88 -12.75 -1.08 -4.60
CA LYS A 88 -13.05 -1.70 -5.89
C LYS A 88 -11.87 -2.46 -6.46
N HIS A 89 -10.66 -2.02 -6.18
CA HIS A 89 -9.45 -2.68 -6.66
C HIS A 89 -8.97 -3.77 -5.71
N MET A 90 -9.54 -3.84 -4.52
CA MET A 90 -9.22 -4.86 -3.52
C MET A 90 -10.26 -5.98 -3.55
N GLY A 91 -9.86 -7.18 -3.21
CA GLY A 91 -10.81 -8.25 -3.01
C GLY A 91 -11.57 -8.07 -1.72
N LEU A 92 -12.84 -7.72 -1.78
CA LEU A 92 -13.71 -7.68 -0.61
C LEU A 92 -14.37 -9.05 -0.45
N LYS A 93 -14.12 -9.71 0.66
CA LYS A 93 -14.75 -10.99 1.00
C LYS A 93 -15.48 -10.83 2.33
N ARG A 94 -16.82 -10.76 2.33
CA ARG A 94 -17.65 -10.76 3.54
C ARG A 94 -17.17 -9.75 4.59
N ASN A 95 -17.06 -8.48 4.24
CA ASN A 95 -16.59 -7.43 5.15
C ASN A 95 -15.09 -7.50 5.50
N TYR A 96 -14.34 -8.34 4.80
CA TYR A 96 -12.90 -8.44 4.98
C TYR A 96 -12.20 -7.88 3.75
N VAL A 97 -11.26 -6.97 3.97
CA VAL A 97 -10.45 -6.39 2.90
C VAL A 97 -9.22 -7.25 2.70
N GLU A 98 -9.06 -7.80 1.51
CA GLU A 98 -7.84 -8.50 1.12
C GLU A 98 -7.03 -7.57 0.23
N PHE A 99 -5.83 -7.21 0.68
CA PHE A 99 -4.97 -6.33 -0.07
C PHE A 99 -4.32 -7.07 -1.25
N TYR A 100 -3.89 -6.30 -2.24
CA TYR A 100 -3.28 -6.85 -3.45
C TYR A 100 -2.06 -7.72 -3.12
N PHE A 101 -1.19 -7.28 -2.21
CA PHE A 101 -0.01 -8.05 -1.83
C PHE A 101 -0.37 -9.38 -1.16
N GLU A 102 -1.49 -9.43 -0.44
CA GLU A 102 -1.94 -10.66 0.21
C GLU A 102 -2.42 -11.69 -0.82
N ARG A 103 -3.18 -11.24 -1.82
CA ARG A 103 -3.66 -12.13 -2.89
C ARG A 103 -2.54 -12.68 -3.75
N ASN A 104 -1.45 -11.94 -3.88
CA ASN A 104 -0.36 -12.27 -4.79
C ASN A 104 0.92 -12.70 -4.08
N ASN A 105 0.92 -12.74 -2.76
CA ASN A 105 2.08 -13.14 -1.94
C ASN A 105 3.32 -12.27 -2.20
N PHE A 106 3.13 -10.96 -2.37
CA PHE A 106 4.25 -10.03 -2.50
C PHE A 106 4.82 -9.68 -1.14
N ASN A 107 6.13 -9.44 -1.10
CA ASN A 107 6.85 -9.05 0.10
C ASN A 107 7.45 -7.65 -0.06
N PRO A 108 7.63 -6.91 1.07
CA PRO A 108 8.35 -5.63 1.03
C PRO A 108 9.81 -5.81 0.62
N VAL A 109 10.38 -4.74 0.12
CA VAL A 109 11.79 -4.73 -0.34
C VAL A 109 12.70 -3.95 0.58
#